data_43a982ddbb072011cab96e453b4bb318
#
_entry.id   43a982ddbb072011cab96e453b4bb318
#
_cell.length_a   1.000
_cell.length_b   1.000
_cell.length_c   1.000
_cell.angle_alpha   90.00
_cell.angle_beta   90.00
_cell.angle_gamma   90.00
#
_symmetry.space_group_name_H-M   'P 1'
#
loop_
_entity.id
_entity.type
_entity.pdbx_description
1 polymer ?
#
loop_
_entity_poly.entity_id
_entity_poly.type
_entity_poly.pdbx_seq_one_letter_code
_entity_poly.pdbx_strand_id
1 'polypeptide(L)'
;MLQDLESKGYHFESAEASLELLIKRVMNKFKDFFDLEDFRVIIEQKKGGKMATEATIKLRVGKEFEHTASLGDGPVNALDSALRKALKKFYPSLNEMHLTDYKVRVLDEKEGTAARVRVLIQSQDKTDSWWTMGVSENIIEASWQALVDSVEYKLLKDY
;
A
#
# COMPACT_ATOMS: atom_id res chain seq x y z
N MET A 1 18.70 11.23 6.01
CA MET A 1 17.71 10.28 5.46
C MET A 1 16.30 10.87 5.40
N LEU A 2 15.75 11.38 6.51
CA LEU A 2 14.41 12.02 6.49
C LEU A 2 14.35 13.20 5.53
N GLN A 3 15.33 14.11 5.60
CA GLN A 3 15.40 15.26 4.70
C GLN A 3 15.50 14.84 3.22
N ASP A 4 16.21 13.76 2.95
CA ASP A 4 16.34 13.23 1.59
C ASP A 4 15.00 12.69 1.06
N LEU A 5 14.23 12.00 1.91
CA LEU A 5 12.91 11.52 1.55
C LEU A 5 11.90 12.67 1.43
N GLU A 6 11.95 13.65 2.32
CA GLU A 6 11.08 14.83 2.23
C GLU A 6 11.34 15.61 0.93
N SER A 7 12.60 15.71 0.50
CA SER A 7 12.94 16.33 -0.77
C SER A 7 12.35 15.57 -1.98
N LYS A 8 12.10 14.28 -1.83
CA LYS A 8 11.47 13.42 -2.85
C LYS A 8 9.94 13.45 -2.79
N GLY A 9 9.36 14.25 -1.90
CA GLY A 9 7.92 14.43 -1.80
C GLY A 9 7.23 13.73 -0.63
N TYR A 10 7.97 13.06 0.24
CA TYR A 10 7.41 12.47 1.47
C TYR A 10 7.10 13.55 2.48
N HIS A 11 5.94 13.47 3.11
CA HIS A 11 5.49 14.42 4.12
C HIS A 11 4.96 13.67 5.34
N PHE A 12 5.87 13.31 6.22
CA PHE A 12 5.61 12.37 7.31
C PHE A 12 4.72 12.94 8.43
N GLU A 13 4.53 14.25 8.51
CA GLU A 13 3.57 14.86 9.44
C GLU A 13 2.14 14.37 9.18
N SER A 14 1.83 14.04 7.92
CA SER A 14 0.53 13.51 7.51
C SER A 14 0.45 11.98 7.51
N ALA A 15 1.54 11.29 7.81
CA ALA A 15 1.65 9.84 7.71
C ALA A 15 2.58 9.27 8.79
N GLU A 16 2.18 9.43 10.04
CA GLU A 16 2.98 9.02 11.21
C GLU A 16 3.28 7.52 11.22
N ALA A 17 2.37 6.69 10.72
CA ALA A 17 2.60 5.25 10.65
C ALA A 17 3.73 4.89 9.69
N SER A 18 3.80 5.53 8.52
CA SER A 18 4.93 5.34 7.59
C SER A 18 6.25 5.80 8.19
N LEU A 19 6.25 6.89 8.95
CA LEU A 19 7.44 7.37 9.66
C LEU A 19 7.91 6.35 10.70
N GLU A 20 6.99 5.82 11.49
CA GLU A 20 7.31 4.81 12.50
C GLU A 20 7.93 3.55 11.88
N LEU A 21 7.37 3.05 10.79
CA LEU A 21 7.91 1.92 10.05
C LEU A 21 9.33 2.22 9.54
N LEU A 22 9.54 3.40 8.99
CA LEU A 22 10.85 3.83 8.50
C LEU A 22 11.89 3.85 9.62
N ILE A 23 11.54 4.44 10.78
CA ILE A 23 12.41 4.49 11.94
C ILE A 23 12.78 3.07 12.41
N LYS A 24 11.80 2.18 12.49
CA LYS A 24 12.04 0.80 12.92
C LYS A 24 12.94 0.04 11.96
N ARG A 25 12.81 0.26 10.65
CA ARG A 25 13.72 -0.33 9.65
C ARG A 25 15.16 0.16 9.84
N VAL A 26 15.34 1.46 10.04
CA VAL A 26 16.67 2.07 10.25
C VAL A 26 17.31 1.55 11.52
N MET A 27 16.53 1.32 12.56
CA MET A 27 17.02 0.81 13.85
C MET A 27 17.15 -0.72 13.89
N ASN A 28 16.90 -1.40 12.78
CA ASN A 28 16.87 -2.87 12.69
C ASN A 28 15.88 -3.50 13.69
N LYS A 29 14.79 -2.81 13.99
CA LYS A 29 13.70 -3.27 14.86
C LYS A 29 12.46 -3.68 14.10
N PHE A 30 12.50 -3.63 12.78
CA PHE A 30 11.41 -4.04 11.93
C PHE A 30 11.42 -5.56 11.77
N LYS A 31 10.26 -6.16 11.95
CA LYS A 31 10.05 -7.59 11.72
C LYS A 31 9.49 -7.78 10.31
N ASP A 32 10.13 -8.64 9.52
CA ASP A 32 9.65 -8.98 8.17
C ASP A 32 8.48 -9.96 8.27
N PHE A 33 7.30 -9.51 7.91
CA PHE A 33 6.09 -10.32 7.92
C PHE A 33 5.85 -11.06 6.61
N PHE A 34 6.21 -10.44 5.51
CA PHE A 34 6.10 -11.02 4.17
C PHE A 34 7.10 -10.36 3.23
N ASP A 35 7.38 -11.06 2.15
CA ASP A 35 8.28 -10.59 1.10
C ASP A 35 7.50 -10.57 -0.22
N LEU A 36 7.35 -9.37 -0.80
CA LEU A 36 6.67 -9.20 -2.06
C LEU A 36 7.58 -9.62 -3.21
N GLU A 37 7.13 -10.55 -4.04
CA GLU A 37 7.83 -10.98 -5.24
C GLU A 37 7.47 -10.08 -6.43
N ASP A 38 6.18 -9.98 -6.73
CA ASP A 38 5.68 -9.07 -7.75
C ASP A 38 4.20 -8.76 -7.57
N PHE A 39 3.74 -7.74 -8.28
CA PHE A 39 2.33 -7.47 -8.44
C PHE A 39 2.04 -7.00 -9.86
N ARG A 40 0.81 -7.21 -10.29
CA ARG A 40 0.32 -6.78 -11.60
C ARG A 40 -1.09 -6.22 -11.44
N VAL A 41 -1.36 -5.11 -12.12
CA VAL A 41 -2.71 -4.55 -12.22
C VAL A 41 -3.09 -4.51 -13.69
N ILE A 42 -4.24 -5.06 -14.01
CA ILE A 42 -4.81 -5.05 -15.35
C ILE A 42 -6.10 -4.24 -15.30
N ILE A 43 -6.17 -3.20 -16.13
CA ILE A 43 -7.36 -2.39 -16.28
C ILE A 43 -7.84 -2.60 -17.71
N GLU A 44 -9.06 -3.06 -17.86
CA GLU A 44 -9.63 -3.40 -19.15
C GLU A 44 -10.98 -2.73 -19.32
N GLN A 45 -11.19 -2.12 -20.48
CA GLN A 45 -12.48 -1.59 -20.87
C GLN A 45 -12.93 -2.22 -22.18
N LYS A 46 -14.07 -2.91 -22.14
CA LYS A 46 -14.70 -3.49 -23.33
C LYS A 46 -15.73 -2.52 -23.89
N LYS A 47 -15.90 -2.54 -25.22
CA LYS A 47 -16.88 -1.70 -25.89
C LYS A 47 -18.29 -1.97 -25.32
N GLY A 48 -18.94 -0.92 -24.82
CA GLY A 48 -20.28 -1.01 -24.23
C GLY A 48 -20.32 -1.57 -22.81
N GLY A 49 -19.16 -1.89 -22.21
CA GLY A 49 -19.06 -2.42 -20.85
C GLY A 49 -18.43 -1.44 -19.86
N LYS A 50 -18.49 -1.81 -18.59
CA LYS A 50 -17.78 -1.09 -17.53
C LYS A 50 -16.29 -1.44 -17.55
N MET A 51 -15.48 -0.51 -17.04
CA MET A 51 -14.06 -0.78 -16.80
C MET A 51 -13.91 -1.85 -15.72
N ALA A 52 -13.12 -2.87 -16.00
CA ALA A 52 -12.80 -3.94 -15.06
C ALA A 52 -11.36 -3.81 -14.60
N THR A 53 -11.13 -3.97 -13.31
CA THR A 53 -9.78 -3.94 -12.73
C THR A 53 -9.51 -5.25 -12.00
N GLU A 54 -8.37 -5.85 -12.31
CA GLU A 54 -7.88 -7.05 -11.65
C GLU A 54 -6.46 -6.82 -11.16
N ALA A 55 -6.18 -7.21 -9.93
CA ALA A 55 -4.83 -7.22 -9.38
C ALA A 55 -4.39 -8.64 -9.11
N THR A 56 -3.13 -8.93 -9.40
CA THR A 56 -2.47 -10.20 -9.12
C THR A 56 -1.24 -9.91 -8.26
N ILE A 57 -1.09 -10.65 -7.16
CA ILE A 57 0.03 -10.48 -6.23
C ILE A 57 0.70 -11.82 -6.02
N LYS A 58 2.03 -11.81 -6.04
CA LYS A 58 2.86 -12.94 -5.69
C LYS A 58 3.75 -12.53 -4.52
N LEU A 59 3.66 -13.25 -3.42
CA LEU A 59 4.43 -12.97 -2.21
C LEU A 59 4.85 -14.27 -1.49
N ARG A 60 5.71 -14.08 -0.51
CA ARG A 60 6.20 -15.17 0.32
C ARG A 60 6.04 -14.81 1.79
N VAL A 61 5.58 -15.77 2.59
CA VAL A 61 5.57 -15.68 4.06
C VAL A 61 6.38 -16.87 4.58
N GLY A 62 7.55 -16.56 5.16
CA GLY A 62 8.50 -17.60 5.54
C GLY A 62 8.96 -18.41 4.33
N LYS A 63 8.61 -19.69 4.28
CA LYS A 63 8.93 -20.59 3.17
C LYS A 63 7.75 -20.80 2.21
N GLU A 64 6.58 -20.27 2.52
CA GLU A 64 5.37 -20.46 1.72
C GLU A 64 5.19 -19.32 0.72
N PHE A 65 4.85 -19.69 -0.51
CA PHE A 65 4.51 -18.77 -1.58
C PHE A 65 3.00 -18.67 -1.74
N GLU A 66 2.52 -17.45 -1.96
CA GLU A 66 1.14 -17.19 -2.31
C GLU A 66 1.06 -16.42 -3.64
N HIS A 67 0.16 -16.85 -4.49
CA HIS A 67 -0.14 -16.17 -5.75
C HIS A 67 -1.65 -15.98 -5.80
N THR A 68 -2.10 -14.75 -5.63
CA THR A 68 -3.53 -14.43 -5.55
C THR A 68 -3.93 -13.39 -6.57
N ALA A 69 -5.19 -13.46 -6.98
CA ALA A 69 -5.79 -12.48 -7.86
C ALA A 69 -7.12 -12.03 -7.27
N SER A 70 -7.48 -10.79 -7.53
CA SER A 70 -8.76 -10.24 -7.09
C SER A 70 -9.25 -9.17 -8.05
N LEU A 71 -10.54 -9.12 -8.25
CA LEU A 71 -11.21 -8.03 -8.93
C LEU A 71 -11.47 -6.89 -7.92
N GLY A 72 -11.58 -5.67 -8.41
CA GLY A 72 -11.91 -4.52 -7.59
C GLY A 72 -12.52 -3.40 -8.40
N ASP A 73 -13.04 -2.40 -7.70
CA ASP A 73 -13.65 -1.22 -8.31
C ASP A 73 -12.62 -0.27 -8.94
N GLY A 74 -11.37 -0.43 -8.55
CA GLY A 74 -10.24 0.32 -9.07
C GLY A 74 -8.93 -0.35 -8.65
N PRO A 75 -7.75 0.20 -9.07
CA PRO A 75 -6.46 -0.42 -8.80
C PRO A 75 -6.18 -0.64 -7.32
N VAL A 76 -6.47 0.34 -6.47
CA VAL A 76 -6.18 0.24 -5.03
C VAL A 76 -7.07 -0.80 -4.35
N ASN A 77 -8.36 -0.80 -4.67
CA ASN A 77 -9.30 -1.78 -4.15
C ASN A 77 -8.91 -3.21 -4.57
N ALA A 78 -8.54 -3.40 -5.84
CA ALA A 78 -8.11 -4.70 -6.35
C ALA A 78 -6.81 -5.17 -5.69
N LEU A 79 -5.82 -4.28 -5.54
CA LEU A 79 -4.55 -4.59 -4.87
C LEU A 79 -4.75 -4.92 -3.39
N ASP A 80 -5.57 -4.13 -2.69
CA ASP A 80 -5.88 -4.38 -1.28
C ASP A 80 -6.54 -5.76 -1.11
N SER A 81 -7.53 -6.07 -1.93
CA SER A 81 -8.24 -7.35 -1.89
C SER A 81 -7.30 -8.52 -2.16
N ALA A 82 -6.43 -8.41 -3.15
CA ALA A 82 -5.48 -9.47 -3.50
C ALA A 82 -4.43 -9.66 -2.38
N LEU A 83 -3.93 -8.57 -1.81
CA LEU A 83 -2.95 -8.60 -0.72
C LEU A 83 -3.54 -9.25 0.54
N ARG A 84 -4.72 -8.86 0.93
CA ARG A 84 -5.42 -9.44 2.08
C ARG A 84 -5.73 -10.92 1.86
N LYS A 85 -6.17 -11.28 0.67
CA LYS A 85 -6.43 -12.67 0.30
C LYS A 85 -5.19 -13.55 0.46
N ALA A 86 -4.02 -13.02 0.12
CA ALA A 86 -2.75 -13.72 0.27
C ALA A 86 -2.31 -13.85 1.74
N LEU A 87 -2.58 -12.85 2.56
CA LEU A 87 -2.01 -12.74 3.91
C LEU A 87 -2.92 -13.20 5.03
N LYS A 88 -4.24 -13.18 4.85
CA LYS A 88 -5.15 -13.39 5.98
C LYS A 88 -5.08 -14.78 6.62
N LYS A 89 -4.65 -15.81 5.89
CA LYS A 89 -4.47 -17.15 6.48
C LYS A 89 -3.28 -17.19 7.42
N PHE A 90 -2.26 -16.35 7.20
CA PHE A 90 -1.08 -16.24 8.05
C PHE A 90 -1.30 -15.25 9.20
N TYR A 91 -2.09 -14.21 8.93
CA TYR A 91 -2.31 -13.10 9.86
C TYR A 91 -3.80 -12.76 9.93
N PRO A 92 -4.58 -13.54 10.71
CA PRO A 92 -6.03 -13.34 10.78
C PRO A 92 -6.47 -11.96 11.26
N SER A 93 -5.64 -11.25 12.00
CA SER A 93 -5.96 -9.91 12.50
C SER A 93 -6.21 -8.90 11.38
N LEU A 94 -5.74 -9.18 10.16
CA LEU A 94 -6.01 -8.34 8.99
C LEU A 94 -7.50 -8.27 8.64
N ASN A 95 -8.32 -9.22 9.10
CA ASN A 95 -9.77 -9.17 8.92
C ASN A 95 -10.42 -8.02 9.70
N GLU A 96 -9.76 -7.48 10.71
CA GLU A 96 -10.25 -6.36 11.51
C GLU A 96 -9.96 -5.00 10.90
N MET A 97 -9.11 -4.96 9.89
CA MET A 97 -8.62 -3.74 9.28
C MET A 97 -9.38 -3.43 7.98
N HIS A 98 -9.68 -2.16 7.76
CA HIS A 98 -10.24 -1.68 6.50
C HIS A 98 -9.71 -0.29 6.18
N LEU A 99 -9.72 0.05 4.90
CA LEU A 99 -9.33 1.37 4.42
C LEU A 99 -10.51 2.33 4.59
N THR A 100 -10.25 3.51 5.15
CA THR A 100 -11.28 4.51 5.43
C THR A 100 -11.14 5.77 4.59
N ASP A 101 -9.96 6.06 4.06
CA ASP A 101 -9.73 7.23 3.23
C ASP A 101 -8.56 7.01 2.27
N TYR A 102 -8.62 7.70 1.14
CA TYR A 102 -7.61 7.66 0.08
C TYR A 102 -7.49 9.05 -0.52
N LYS A 103 -6.29 9.64 -0.43
CA LYS A 103 -6.02 10.99 -0.95
C LYS A 103 -4.83 10.96 -1.88
N VAL A 104 -4.94 11.68 -2.98
CA VAL A 104 -3.87 11.81 -3.97
C VAL A 104 -3.57 13.28 -4.18
N ARG A 105 -2.29 13.62 -4.16
CA ARG A 105 -1.81 14.95 -4.47
C ARG A 105 -0.73 14.89 -5.54
N VAL A 106 -0.87 15.69 -6.57
CA VAL A 106 0.17 15.86 -7.60
C VAL A 106 1.23 16.81 -7.06
N LEU A 107 2.48 16.38 -7.14
CA LEU A 107 3.67 17.18 -6.83
C LEU A 107 4.31 17.60 -8.14
N ASP A 108 5.11 18.66 -8.13
CA ASP A 108 5.83 19.09 -9.32
C ASP A 108 4.89 19.28 -10.56
N GLU A 109 3.80 20.00 -10.38
CA GLU A 109 2.75 20.20 -11.41
C GLU A 109 3.30 20.69 -12.77
N LYS A 110 4.45 21.34 -12.76
CA LYS A 110 5.12 21.84 -13.97
C LYS A 110 5.64 20.73 -14.88
N GLU A 111 5.85 19.53 -14.33
CA GLU A 111 6.35 18.36 -15.06
C GLU A 111 5.23 17.64 -15.84
N GLY A 112 3.99 18.07 -15.71
CA GLY A 112 2.85 17.47 -16.39
C GLY A 112 2.62 16.01 -16.01
N THR A 113 2.57 15.13 -17.00
CA THR A 113 2.31 13.69 -16.76
C THR A 113 3.48 12.95 -16.11
N ALA A 114 4.67 13.54 -16.09
CA ALA A 114 5.83 12.98 -15.39
C ALA A 114 5.94 13.45 -13.95
N ALA A 115 4.96 14.22 -13.46
CA ALA A 115 4.93 14.70 -12.10
C ALA A 115 4.81 13.52 -11.10
N ARG A 116 5.49 13.66 -9.95
CA ARG A 116 5.33 12.71 -8.86
C ARG A 116 3.98 12.92 -8.20
N VAL A 117 3.42 11.82 -7.69
CA VAL A 117 2.20 11.86 -6.90
C VAL A 117 2.47 11.34 -5.50
N ARG A 118 1.81 11.95 -4.54
CA ARG A 118 1.78 11.50 -3.15
C ARG A 118 0.41 10.88 -2.89
N VAL A 119 0.42 9.64 -2.44
CA VAL A 119 -0.79 8.92 -2.03
C VAL A 119 -0.79 8.78 -0.53
N LEU A 120 -1.89 9.15 0.10
CA LEU A 120 -2.16 8.95 1.53
C LEU A 120 -3.31 7.97 1.68
N ILE A 121 -3.13 6.96 2.51
CA ILE A 121 -4.16 5.98 2.85
C ILE A 121 -4.40 6.02 4.35
N GLN A 122 -5.66 6.16 4.75
CA GLN A 122 -6.08 5.94 6.12
C GLN A 122 -6.66 4.55 6.27
N SER A 123 -6.21 3.86 7.30
CA SER A 123 -6.71 2.54 7.68
C SER A 123 -7.22 2.58 9.11
N GLN A 124 -8.12 1.69 9.44
CA GLN A 124 -8.73 1.60 10.76
C GLN A 124 -8.95 0.14 11.14
N ASP A 125 -8.75 -0.16 12.43
CA ASP A 125 -9.19 -1.40 13.04
C ASP A 125 -10.12 -1.10 14.23
N LYS A 126 -10.31 -2.05 15.13
CA LYS A 126 -11.21 -1.88 16.27
C LYS A 126 -10.74 -0.85 17.29
N THR A 127 -9.43 -0.58 17.34
CA THR A 127 -8.82 0.25 18.39
C THR A 127 -8.20 1.54 17.87
N ASP A 128 -7.70 1.55 16.65
CA ASP A 128 -6.89 2.64 16.12
C ASP A 128 -7.23 2.98 14.67
N SER A 129 -6.82 4.18 14.27
CA SER A 129 -6.70 4.55 12.87
C SER A 129 -5.30 5.12 12.62
N TRP A 130 -4.80 4.94 11.40
CA TRP A 130 -3.45 5.40 11.04
C TRP A 130 -3.37 5.79 9.56
N TRP A 131 -2.45 6.71 9.28
CA TRP A 131 -2.16 7.18 7.92
C TRP A 131 -0.82 6.65 7.44
N THR A 132 -0.79 6.20 6.21
CA THR A 132 0.42 5.80 5.50
C THR A 132 0.54 6.50 4.17
N MET A 133 1.73 6.50 3.60
CA MET A 133 2.04 7.31 2.42
C MET A 133 2.95 6.58 1.45
N GLY A 134 2.74 6.86 0.16
CA GLY A 134 3.64 6.49 -0.91
C GLY A 134 3.88 7.66 -1.85
N VAL A 135 5.02 7.69 -2.48
CA VAL A 135 5.39 8.71 -3.48
C VAL A 135 6.05 8.04 -4.67
N SER A 136 5.56 8.34 -5.87
CA SER A 136 6.11 7.83 -7.12
C SER A 136 5.61 8.68 -8.29
N GLU A 137 6.27 8.61 -9.43
CA GLU A 137 5.74 9.10 -10.69
C GLU A 137 4.55 8.25 -11.18
N ASN A 138 4.49 7.00 -10.72
CA ASN A 138 3.40 6.08 -11.02
C ASN A 138 2.43 6.02 -9.84
N ILE A 139 1.18 6.44 -10.07
CA ILE A 139 0.16 6.48 -9.02
C ILE A 139 -0.13 5.08 -8.43
N ILE A 140 -0.02 4.03 -9.22
CA ILE A 140 -0.24 2.67 -8.75
C ILE A 140 0.89 2.24 -7.82
N GLU A 141 2.13 2.57 -8.16
CA GLU A 141 3.28 2.32 -7.29
C GLU A 141 3.19 3.11 -5.98
N ALA A 142 2.83 4.40 -6.05
CA ALA A 142 2.63 5.21 -4.86
C ALA A 142 1.53 4.64 -3.96
N SER A 143 0.42 4.22 -4.55
CA SER A 143 -0.68 3.57 -3.84
C SER A 143 -0.26 2.25 -3.21
N TRP A 144 0.54 1.46 -3.94
CA TRP A 144 1.09 0.21 -3.45
C TRP A 144 1.99 0.40 -2.22
N GLN A 145 2.89 1.38 -2.28
CA GLN A 145 3.75 1.73 -1.13
C GLN A 145 2.93 2.06 0.11
N ALA A 146 1.92 2.93 -0.03
CA ALA A 146 1.06 3.31 1.08
C ALA A 146 0.25 2.13 1.61
N LEU A 147 -0.23 1.25 0.73
CA LEU A 147 -1.01 0.07 1.07
C LEU A 147 -0.17 -0.95 1.84
N VAL A 148 1.03 -1.25 1.37
CA VAL A 148 1.96 -2.17 2.06
C VAL A 148 2.29 -1.64 3.44
N ASP A 149 2.62 -0.36 3.57
CA ASP A 149 2.89 0.27 4.86
C ASP A 149 1.68 0.15 5.80
N SER A 150 0.46 0.32 5.29
CA SER A 150 -0.74 0.22 6.11
C SER A 150 -0.93 -1.17 6.72
N VAL A 151 -0.65 -2.21 5.92
CA VAL A 151 -0.73 -3.61 6.35
C VAL A 151 0.41 -3.95 7.32
N GLU A 152 1.63 -3.55 6.99
CA GLU A 152 2.80 -3.79 7.84
C GLU A 152 2.66 -3.12 9.21
N TYR A 153 2.10 -1.91 9.26
CA TYR A 153 1.82 -1.22 10.52
C TYR A 153 0.85 -2.02 11.40
N LYS A 154 -0.24 -2.51 10.81
CA LYS A 154 -1.20 -3.38 11.50
C LYS A 154 -0.52 -4.63 12.06
N LEU A 155 0.28 -5.31 11.24
CA LEU A 155 0.97 -6.53 11.64
C LEU A 155 1.99 -6.27 12.75
N LEU A 156 2.72 -5.18 12.65
CA LEU A 156 3.70 -4.78 13.65
C LEU A 156 3.06 -4.48 15.00
N LYS A 157 1.86 -3.90 14.97
CA LYS A 157 1.09 -3.60 16.17
C LYS A 157 0.54 -4.87 16.84
N ASP A 158 0.11 -5.86 16.05
CA ASP A 158 -0.59 -7.06 16.55
C ASP A 158 0.34 -8.26 16.80
N TYR A 159 1.49 -8.30 16.14
CA TYR A 159 2.45 -9.40 16.20
C TYR A 159 3.86 -8.89 16.49
#